data_d7a44eda3d2768a100a4a121a18fef86
#
_entry.id   d7a44eda3d2768a100a4a121a18fef86
#
_cell.length_a   1.000
_cell.length_b   1.000
_cell.length_c   1.000
_cell.angle_alpha   90.00
_cell.angle_beta   90.00
_cell.angle_gamma   90.00
#
_symmetry.space_group_name_H-M   'P 1'
#
loop_
_entity.id
_entity.type
_entity.pdbx_description
1 polymer ?
#
loop_
_entity_poly.entity_id
_entity_poly.type
_entity_poly.pdbx_seq_one_letter_code
_entity_poly.pdbx_strand_id
1 'polypeptide(L)'
;MKNANGYGSVIKLGGKRRKKYAVRLTAGWSEDGKQIFKYLGTYATSKEAKAALASYHAAPVNLDAMGITFEELYGEWSKVKFEKVSDSAINSYRVAYGKCGDLYNVKFSELRKAHLQKIADTQETASTKKQVKNLFGQLYTYALENDIVHKDYSKYVEITTETAQTEKSTFSDSEIESLWVNLWKMRNTDIALILIYTGMRINELFFMRKENVFLEERYMLGGSKTPSGKNRIIPICEKIVPIIEYHLNANESPWLIVNTRGNQVKYHTFIKRQWDVTMQKLEMAHTPHATRHTFVSNLDRKKVNQITIKKIVGHADSNVTERYTHKNLPEMLEAVNLL
;
A
#
# COMPACT_ATOMS: atom_id res chain seq x y z
N MET A 1 26.13 -47.48 -9.04
CA MET A 1 27.08 -46.41 -9.32
C MET A 1 27.22 -45.54 -8.07
N LYS A 2 28.43 -45.19 -7.65
CA LYS A 2 28.64 -44.15 -6.63
C LYS A 2 28.41 -42.78 -7.27
N ASN A 3 27.73 -41.88 -6.55
CA ASN A 3 27.56 -40.50 -7.00
C ASN A 3 28.96 -39.81 -7.04
N ALA A 4 29.09 -38.77 -7.85
CA ALA A 4 30.25 -37.91 -7.86
C ALA A 4 30.51 -37.30 -6.48
N ASN A 5 31.77 -36.97 -6.15
CA ASN A 5 32.09 -36.29 -4.89
C ASN A 5 31.35 -34.97 -4.80
N GLY A 6 30.70 -34.73 -3.65
CA GLY A 6 29.87 -33.53 -3.44
C GLY A 6 28.41 -33.67 -3.85
N TYR A 7 28.04 -34.67 -4.67
CA TYR A 7 26.64 -34.83 -5.12
C TYR A 7 25.68 -35.18 -4.00
N GLY A 8 26.15 -35.65 -2.85
CA GLY A 8 25.29 -36.11 -1.76
C GLY A 8 24.92 -37.59 -1.89
N SER A 9 24.17 -38.08 -0.92
CA SER A 9 23.86 -39.51 -0.85
C SER A 9 22.47 -39.76 -0.26
N VAL A 10 21.84 -40.85 -0.74
CA VAL A 10 20.62 -41.39 -0.13
C VAL A 10 21.03 -42.51 0.82
N ILE A 11 20.67 -42.38 2.10
CA ILE A 11 20.95 -43.39 3.12
C ILE A 11 19.65 -43.98 3.65
N LYS A 12 19.70 -45.25 4.08
CA LYS A 12 18.61 -45.94 4.76
C LYS A 12 18.80 -45.75 6.28
N LEU A 13 17.80 -45.18 6.93
CA LEU A 13 17.75 -44.98 8.37
C LEU A 13 17.26 -46.27 9.06
N GLY A 14 17.90 -46.60 10.20
CA GLY A 14 17.51 -47.75 11.01
C GLY A 14 16.18 -47.53 11.79
N GLY A 15 15.64 -48.64 12.33
CA GLY A 15 14.44 -48.63 13.19
C GLY A 15 13.10 -48.68 12.44
N LYS A 16 12.00 -48.74 13.22
CA LYS A 16 10.62 -48.81 12.69
C LYS A 16 10.13 -47.39 12.33
N ARG A 17 10.57 -46.85 11.19
CA ARG A 17 10.21 -45.50 10.72
C ARG A 17 9.33 -45.58 9.49
N ARG A 18 8.32 -44.71 9.41
CA ARG A 18 7.46 -44.56 8.23
C ARG A 18 8.24 -44.02 7.02
N LYS A 19 9.20 -43.10 7.24
CA LYS A 19 10.12 -42.55 6.24
C LYS A 19 11.51 -43.09 6.50
N LYS A 20 11.89 -44.12 5.72
CA LYS A 20 13.11 -44.91 5.95
C LYS A 20 14.37 -44.39 5.21
N TYR A 21 14.24 -43.48 4.27
CA TYR A 21 15.34 -42.96 3.46
C TYR A 21 15.57 -41.50 3.74
N ALA A 22 16.83 -41.10 3.94
CA ALA A 22 17.23 -39.70 4.08
C ALA A 22 18.18 -39.32 2.96
N VAL A 23 18.03 -38.08 2.48
CA VAL A 23 18.98 -37.44 1.58
C VAL A 23 19.88 -36.56 2.43
N ARG A 24 21.20 -36.77 2.32
CA ARG A 24 22.21 -35.95 2.98
C ARG A 24 23.20 -35.39 1.95
N LEU A 25 23.63 -34.17 2.21
CA LEU A 25 24.60 -33.40 1.43
C LEU A 25 25.78 -33.09 2.34
N THR A 26 26.97 -33.04 1.77
CA THR A 26 28.16 -32.62 2.50
C THR A 26 28.13 -31.12 2.69
N ALA A 27 28.13 -30.66 3.94
CA ALA A 27 28.14 -29.24 4.29
C ALA A 27 29.55 -28.70 4.53
N GLY A 28 30.49 -29.59 4.83
CA GLY A 28 31.88 -29.24 5.13
C GLY A 28 32.61 -30.38 5.83
N TRP A 29 33.71 -30.04 6.46
CA TRP A 29 34.55 -30.95 7.22
C TRP A 29 34.86 -30.32 8.57
N SER A 30 34.83 -31.11 9.65
CA SER A 30 35.25 -30.65 10.98
C SER A 30 36.78 -30.49 11.03
N GLU A 31 37.28 -29.84 12.07
CA GLU A 31 38.71 -29.71 12.34
C GLU A 31 39.41 -31.07 12.42
N ASP A 32 38.69 -32.09 12.89
CA ASP A 32 39.19 -33.50 12.96
C ASP A 32 39.07 -34.25 11.63
N GLY A 33 38.79 -33.60 10.51
CA GLY A 33 38.65 -34.20 9.18
C GLY A 33 37.39 -35.06 8.98
N LYS A 34 36.39 -34.99 9.86
CA LYS A 34 35.11 -35.70 9.72
C LYS A 34 34.11 -34.89 8.87
N GLN A 35 33.43 -35.60 7.97
CA GLN A 35 32.48 -35.01 7.07
C GLN A 35 31.19 -34.53 7.84
N ILE A 36 30.85 -33.26 7.69
CA ILE A 36 29.63 -32.66 8.25
C ILE A 36 28.51 -32.76 7.19
N PHE A 37 27.37 -33.25 7.59
CA PHE A 37 26.24 -33.46 6.68
C PHE A 37 25.08 -32.54 7.04
N LYS A 38 24.42 -31.98 5.99
CA LYS A 38 23.10 -31.40 6.05
C LYS A 38 22.08 -32.34 5.41
N TYR A 39 20.87 -32.42 5.96
CA TYR A 39 19.82 -33.30 5.47
C TYR A 39 18.78 -32.51 4.68
N LEU A 40 18.54 -32.92 3.42
CA LEU A 40 17.48 -32.36 2.58
C LEU A 40 16.09 -32.79 3.07
N GLY A 41 15.97 -33.99 3.61
CA GLY A 41 14.73 -34.52 4.12
C GLY A 41 14.73 -36.05 4.29
N THR A 42 13.59 -36.61 4.76
CA THR A 42 13.34 -38.03 4.86
C THR A 42 12.15 -38.44 4.00
N TYR A 43 12.26 -39.63 3.36
CA TYR A 43 11.35 -40.12 2.34
C TYR A 43 10.89 -41.56 2.62
N ALA A 44 9.73 -41.96 2.14
CA ALA A 44 9.21 -43.32 2.34
C ALA A 44 9.98 -44.33 1.48
N THR A 45 10.35 -43.96 0.27
CA THR A 45 11.02 -44.84 -0.70
C THR A 45 12.38 -44.27 -1.16
N SER A 46 13.28 -45.18 -1.58
CA SER A 46 14.56 -44.79 -2.17
C SER A 46 14.39 -44.03 -3.48
N LYS A 47 13.33 -44.29 -4.24
CA LYS A 47 13.01 -43.60 -5.50
C LYS A 47 12.69 -42.16 -5.25
N GLU A 48 11.81 -41.85 -4.25
CA GLU A 48 11.50 -40.48 -3.82
C GLU A 48 12.75 -39.72 -3.33
N ALA A 49 13.58 -40.37 -2.52
CA ALA A 49 14.81 -39.77 -2.03
C ALA A 49 15.77 -39.41 -3.15
N LYS A 50 15.95 -40.31 -4.14
CA LYS A 50 16.79 -40.03 -5.33
C LYS A 50 16.23 -38.91 -6.20
N ALA A 51 14.91 -38.88 -6.39
CA ALA A 51 14.24 -37.80 -7.12
C ALA A 51 14.43 -36.46 -6.42
N ALA A 52 14.28 -36.41 -5.09
CA ALA A 52 14.52 -35.20 -4.31
C ALA A 52 15.99 -34.72 -4.39
N LEU A 53 16.96 -35.62 -4.38
CA LEU A 53 18.37 -35.29 -4.58
C LEU A 53 18.63 -34.71 -5.97
N ALA A 54 18.03 -35.28 -7.01
CA ALA A 54 18.13 -34.79 -8.38
C ALA A 54 17.50 -33.40 -8.53
N SER A 55 16.31 -33.23 -7.95
CA SER A 55 15.61 -31.93 -7.94
C SER A 55 16.42 -30.85 -7.21
N TYR A 56 17.07 -31.18 -6.11
CA TYR A 56 17.94 -30.25 -5.39
C TYR A 56 19.13 -29.77 -6.27
N HIS A 57 19.73 -30.66 -7.06
CA HIS A 57 20.83 -30.25 -7.96
C HIS A 57 20.30 -29.43 -9.17
N ALA A 58 19.08 -29.67 -9.62
CA ALA A 58 18.48 -28.89 -10.69
C ALA A 58 18.10 -27.47 -10.21
N ALA A 59 17.72 -27.34 -8.93
CA ALA A 59 17.35 -26.08 -8.30
C ALA A 59 17.73 -26.12 -6.80
N PRO A 60 18.96 -25.72 -6.45
CA PRO A 60 19.43 -25.75 -5.07
C PRO A 60 18.62 -24.83 -4.16
N VAL A 61 18.26 -25.32 -2.97
CA VAL A 61 17.64 -24.52 -1.90
C VAL A 61 18.65 -24.24 -0.80
N ASN A 62 18.48 -23.13 -0.12
CA ASN A 62 19.22 -22.83 1.11
C ASN A 62 18.79 -23.79 2.22
N LEU A 63 19.61 -24.81 2.51
CA LEU A 63 19.28 -25.84 3.51
C LEU A 63 19.20 -25.30 4.93
N ASP A 64 19.91 -24.23 5.26
CA ASP A 64 19.86 -23.59 6.58
C ASP A 64 18.52 -22.88 6.78
N ALA A 65 17.98 -22.33 5.71
CA ALA A 65 16.71 -21.63 5.71
C ALA A 65 15.49 -22.52 5.44
N MET A 66 15.67 -23.80 5.05
CA MET A 66 14.53 -24.72 4.81
C MET A 66 13.64 -24.96 6.02
N GLY A 67 14.17 -24.74 7.23
CA GLY A 67 13.45 -24.90 8.49
C GLY A 67 12.68 -23.65 8.93
N ILE A 68 12.91 -22.50 8.28
CA ILE A 68 12.34 -21.23 8.69
C ILE A 68 10.80 -21.28 8.68
N THR A 69 10.17 -20.84 9.75
CA THR A 69 8.72 -20.74 9.86
C THR A 69 8.21 -19.46 9.19
N PHE A 70 6.90 -19.38 8.99
CA PHE A 70 6.25 -18.17 8.46
C PHE A 70 6.54 -16.94 9.35
N GLU A 71 6.49 -17.11 10.68
CA GLU A 71 6.79 -16.05 11.63
C GLU A 71 8.24 -15.59 11.57
N GLU A 72 9.18 -16.51 11.56
CA GLU A 72 10.63 -16.22 11.48
C GLU A 72 10.96 -15.50 10.16
N LEU A 73 10.41 -15.97 9.02
CA LEU A 73 10.57 -15.33 7.72
C LEU A 73 10.00 -13.91 7.71
N TYR A 74 8.80 -13.73 8.28
CA TYR A 74 8.21 -12.39 8.43
C TYR A 74 9.11 -11.48 9.26
N GLY A 75 9.69 -12.01 10.35
CA GLY A 75 10.62 -11.27 11.21
C GLY A 75 11.85 -10.79 10.46
N GLU A 76 12.48 -11.65 9.66
CA GLU A 76 13.64 -11.31 8.84
C GLU A 76 13.28 -10.30 7.73
N TRP A 77 12.25 -10.60 6.97
CA TRP A 77 11.76 -9.73 5.89
C TRP A 77 11.36 -8.34 6.41
N SER A 78 10.68 -8.28 7.55
CA SER A 78 10.17 -7.01 8.10
C SER A 78 11.29 -6.06 8.52
N LYS A 79 12.42 -6.58 9.05
CA LYS A 79 13.59 -5.76 9.40
C LYS A 79 14.10 -4.97 8.20
N VAL A 80 14.22 -5.63 7.05
CA VAL A 80 14.74 -4.99 5.82
C VAL A 80 13.67 -4.13 5.12
N LYS A 81 12.42 -4.59 5.13
CA LYS A 81 11.34 -3.91 4.39
C LYS A 81 10.89 -2.63 5.06
N PHE A 82 10.80 -2.63 6.39
CA PHE A 82 10.23 -1.50 7.13
C PHE A 82 11.11 -0.26 7.11
N GLU A 83 12.42 -0.41 6.87
CA GLU A 83 13.31 0.73 6.64
C GLU A 83 13.03 1.49 5.33
N LYS A 84 12.40 0.81 4.36
CA LYS A 84 12.22 1.31 2.99
C LYS A 84 10.81 1.78 2.67
N VAL A 85 9.87 1.63 3.60
CA VAL A 85 8.45 1.93 3.35
C VAL A 85 7.88 2.90 4.39
N SER A 86 6.75 3.52 4.07
CA SER A 86 6.07 4.46 4.98
C SER A 86 5.41 3.75 6.16
N ASP A 87 5.20 4.47 7.29
CA ASP A 87 4.50 3.97 8.48
C ASP A 87 3.11 3.40 8.15
N SER A 88 2.41 3.99 7.19
CA SER A 88 1.11 3.49 6.73
C SER A 88 1.23 2.11 6.07
N ALA A 89 2.28 1.88 5.27
CA ALA A 89 2.54 0.57 4.68
C ALA A 89 2.97 -0.45 5.75
N ILE A 90 3.81 -0.04 6.70
CA ILE A 90 4.19 -0.87 7.85
C ILE A 90 2.95 -1.33 8.62
N ASN A 91 2.04 -0.40 8.93
CA ASN A 91 0.80 -0.72 9.63
C ASN A 91 -0.08 -1.69 8.81
N SER A 92 -0.18 -1.50 7.50
CA SER A 92 -0.91 -2.40 6.60
C SER A 92 -0.33 -3.83 6.64
N TYR A 93 1.01 -3.97 6.60
CA TYR A 93 1.66 -5.27 6.71
C TYR A 93 1.47 -5.92 8.09
N ARG A 94 1.54 -5.15 9.18
CA ARG A 94 1.29 -5.66 10.54
C ARG A 94 -0.15 -6.16 10.71
N VAL A 95 -1.12 -5.43 10.19
CA VAL A 95 -2.53 -5.85 10.20
C VAL A 95 -2.73 -7.14 9.40
N ALA A 96 -2.15 -7.23 8.19
CA ALA A 96 -2.21 -8.43 7.37
C ALA A 96 -1.53 -9.64 8.06
N TYR A 97 -0.37 -9.44 8.67
CA TYR A 97 0.34 -10.47 9.43
C TYR A 97 -0.51 -11.00 10.60
N GLY A 98 -1.13 -10.09 11.37
CA GLY A 98 -2.01 -10.49 12.47
C GLY A 98 -3.20 -11.37 12.05
N LYS A 99 -3.55 -11.42 10.75
CA LYS A 99 -4.58 -12.32 10.21
C LYS A 99 -4.05 -13.71 9.86
N CYS A 100 -2.72 -13.92 9.92
CA CYS A 100 -2.06 -15.15 9.48
C CYS A 100 -1.67 -16.10 10.62
N GLY A 101 -2.29 -16.00 11.81
CA GLY A 101 -1.92 -16.75 13.01
C GLY A 101 -1.81 -18.27 12.81
N ASP A 102 -2.69 -18.87 12.02
CA ASP A 102 -2.67 -20.31 11.71
C ASP A 102 -1.37 -20.75 10.97
N LEU A 103 -0.63 -19.80 10.40
CA LEU A 103 0.58 -20.08 9.61
C LEU A 103 1.89 -19.90 10.39
N TYR A 104 1.87 -19.22 11.53
CA TYR A 104 3.10 -18.78 12.22
C TYR A 104 4.12 -19.89 12.42
N ASN A 105 3.69 -21.04 12.91
CA ASN A 105 4.56 -22.20 13.19
C ASN A 105 4.74 -23.13 11.98
N VAL A 106 4.16 -22.82 10.82
CA VAL A 106 4.31 -23.64 9.62
C VAL A 106 5.60 -23.27 8.92
N LYS A 107 6.40 -24.27 8.55
CA LYS A 107 7.59 -24.03 7.73
C LYS A 107 7.20 -23.39 6.41
N PHE A 108 7.88 -22.29 6.05
CA PHE A 108 7.52 -21.53 4.86
C PHE A 108 7.62 -22.37 3.58
N SER A 109 8.59 -23.26 3.51
CA SER A 109 8.78 -24.21 2.40
C SER A 109 7.66 -25.25 2.27
N GLU A 110 6.87 -25.49 3.32
CA GLU A 110 5.75 -26.44 3.34
C GLU A 110 4.40 -25.76 2.98
N LEU A 111 4.36 -24.44 2.89
CA LEU A 111 3.16 -23.69 2.50
C LEU A 111 2.75 -24.04 1.06
N ARG A 112 1.45 -24.15 0.84
CA ARG A 112 0.82 -24.41 -0.46
C ARG A 112 -0.36 -23.48 -0.67
N LYS A 113 -0.87 -23.36 -1.92
CA LYS A 113 -2.05 -22.54 -2.25
C LYS A 113 -3.17 -22.71 -1.23
N ALA A 114 -3.49 -23.96 -0.85
CA ALA A 114 -4.58 -24.24 0.06
C ALA A 114 -4.44 -23.56 1.44
N HIS A 115 -3.24 -23.52 2.00
CA HIS A 115 -2.99 -22.84 3.28
C HIS A 115 -3.23 -21.34 3.17
N LEU A 116 -2.71 -20.71 2.10
CA LEU A 116 -2.83 -19.27 1.85
C LEU A 116 -4.27 -18.88 1.50
N GLN A 117 -4.94 -19.70 0.70
CA GLN A 117 -6.35 -19.50 0.31
C GLN A 117 -7.26 -19.54 1.52
N LYS A 118 -7.06 -20.52 2.43
CA LYS A 118 -7.82 -20.59 3.69
C LYS A 118 -7.75 -19.29 4.47
N ILE A 119 -6.55 -18.70 4.63
CA ILE A 119 -6.39 -17.42 5.33
C ILE A 119 -7.11 -16.29 4.58
N ALA A 120 -7.00 -16.23 3.26
CA ALA A 120 -7.69 -15.21 2.46
C ALA A 120 -9.22 -15.34 2.59
N ASP A 121 -9.74 -16.56 2.58
CA ASP A 121 -11.19 -16.84 2.63
C ASP A 121 -11.82 -16.51 3.99
N THR A 122 -11.05 -16.59 5.09
CA THR A 122 -11.52 -16.18 6.43
C THR A 122 -11.69 -14.68 6.58
N GLN A 123 -11.22 -13.87 5.63
CA GLN A 123 -11.36 -12.41 5.71
C GLN A 123 -12.71 -11.95 5.17
N GLU A 124 -13.38 -11.05 5.89
CA GLU A 124 -14.72 -10.58 5.54
C GLU A 124 -14.73 -9.64 4.33
N THR A 125 -13.74 -8.75 4.21
CA THR A 125 -13.72 -7.72 3.17
C THR A 125 -12.73 -8.02 2.05
N ALA A 126 -13.08 -7.68 0.81
CA ALA A 126 -12.20 -7.78 -0.33
C ALA A 126 -10.90 -6.98 -0.16
N SER A 127 -10.95 -5.86 0.57
CA SER A 127 -9.77 -5.05 0.90
C SER A 127 -8.80 -5.82 1.79
N THR A 128 -9.29 -6.45 2.86
CA THR A 128 -8.47 -7.26 3.77
C THR A 128 -7.90 -8.49 3.06
N LYS A 129 -8.70 -9.16 2.23
CA LYS A 129 -8.23 -10.28 1.37
C LYS A 129 -7.05 -9.83 0.49
N LYS A 130 -7.15 -8.66 -0.15
CA LYS A 130 -6.07 -8.09 -0.97
C LYS A 130 -4.83 -7.74 -0.15
N GLN A 131 -4.99 -7.20 1.06
CA GLN A 131 -3.86 -6.89 1.96
C GLN A 131 -3.09 -8.16 2.35
N VAL A 132 -3.81 -9.22 2.75
CA VAL A 132 -3.20 -10.52 3.10
C VAL A 132 -2.50 -11.14 1.89
N LYS A 133 -3.13 -11.15 0.72
CA LYS A 133 -2.48 -11.62 -0.53
C LYS A 133 -1.23 -10.83 -0.87
N ASN A 134 -1.25 -9.50 -0.68
CA ASN A 134 -0.08 -8.65 -0.91
C ASN A 134 1.07 -9.02 0.05
N LEU A 135 0.78 -9.25 1.33
CA LEU A 135 1.79 -9.72 2.28
C LEU A 135 2.40 -11.05 1.81
N PHE A 136 1.58 -12.02 1.41
CA PHE A 136 2.07 -13.29 0.88
C PHE A 136 3.01 -13.06 -0.31
N GLY A 137 2.64 -12.21 -1.27
CA GLY A 137 3.48 -11.88 -2.41
C GLY A 137 4.84 -11.30 -2.00
N GLN A 138 4.86 -10.40 -1.01
CA GLN A 138 6.10 -9.82 -0.49
C GLN A 138 6.99 -10.89 0.18
N LEU A 139 6.41 -11.77 0.98
CA LEU A 139 7.14 -12.84 1.66
C LEU A 139 7.66 -13.89 0.67
N TYR A 140 6.88 -14.25 -0.35
CA TYR A 140 7.34 -15.16 -1.40
C TYR A 140 8.44 -14.55 -2.26
N THR A 141 8.38 -13.25 -2.57
CA THR A 141 9.47 -12.56 -3.26
C THR A 141 10.76 -12.66 -2.45
N TYR A 142 10.71 -12.33 -1.16
CA TYR A 142 11.87 -12.44 -0.28
C TYR A 142 12.39 -13.88 -0.17
N ALA A 143 11.48 -14.86 -0.05
CA ALA A 143 11.85 -16.27 0.06
C ALA A 143 12.48 -16.85 -1.23
N LEU A 144 12.06 -16.36 -2.41
CA LEU A 144 12.67 -16.68 -3.70
C LEU A 144 14.07 -16.05 -3.83
N GLU A 145 14.21 -14.78 -3.45
CA GLU A 145 15.50 -14.06 -3.49
C GLU A 145 16.56 -14.67 -2.56
N ASN A 146 16.14 -15.41 -1.51
CA ASN A 146 17.02 -16.07 -0.54
C ASN A 146 17.05 -17.61 -0.71
N ASP A 147 16.61 -18.13 -1.83
CA ASP A 147 16.60 -19.58 -2.17
C ASP A 147 15.89 -20.47 -1.11
N ILE A 148 14.91 -19.93 -0.38
CA ILE A 148 14.13 -20.65 0.63
C ILE A 148 13.07 -21.52 -0.04
N VAL A 149 12.49 -21.01 -1.15
CA VAL A 149 11.48 -21.68 -1.97
C VAL A 149 11.78 -21.48 -3.45
N HIS A 150 11.25 -22.39 -4.31
CA HIS A 150 11.38 -22.28 -5.77
C HIS A 150 10.11 -21.84 -6.47
N LYS A 151 8.99 -21.80 -5.75
CA LYS A 151 7.68 -21.49 -6.33
C LYS A 151 6.89 -20.56 -5.44
N ASP A 152 6.37 -19.52 -6.07
CA ASP A 152 5.47 -18.56 -5.43
C ASP A 152 4.02 -19.06 -5.50
N TYR A 153 3.49 -19.52 -4.37
CA TYR A 153 2.11 -19.94 -4.26
C TYR A 153 1.13 -18.78 -4.04
N SER A 154 1.60 -17.59 -3.69
CA SER A 154 0.75 -16.41 -3.49
C SER A 154 0.04 -15.97 -4.77
N LYS A 155 0.68 -16.19 -5.92
CA LYS A 155 0.13 -15.88 -7.24
C LYS A 155 -1.17 -16.61 -7.55
N TYR A 156 -1.32 -17.80 -6.98
CA TYR A 156 -2.49 -18.68 -7.20
C TYR A 156 -3.62 -18.44 -6.18
N VAL A 157 -3.44 -17.54 -5.22
CA VAL A 157 -4.51 -17.16 -4.29
C VAL A 157 -5.55 -16.34 -5.04
N GLU A 158 -6.77 -16.82 -5.02
CA GLU A 158 -7.91 -16.19 -5.66
C GLU A 158 -8.63 -15.27 -4.67
N ILE A 159 -8.99 -14.08 -5.11
CA ILE A 159 -9.80 -13.16 -4.33
C ILE A 159 -11.09 -12.96 -5.11
N THR A 160 -12.13 -13.61 -4.66
CA THR A 160 -13.49 -13.30 -5.10
C THR A 160 -13.83 -11.91 -4.57
N THR A 161 -13.80 -10.94 -5.45
CA THR A 161 -14.43 -9.66 -5.21
C THR A 161 -15.88 -9.84 -5.67
N GLU A 162 -16.82 -9.92 -4.76
CA GLU A 162 -18.14 -9.42 -5.09
C GLU A 162 -17.90 -7.97 -5.46
N THR A 163 -17.97 -7.65 -6.73
CA THR A 163 -17.89 -6.32 -7.27
C THR A 163 -19.20 -5.60 -6.93
N ALA A 164 -19.37 -5.25 -5.66
CA ALA A 164 -20.05 -4.02 -5.36
C ALA A 164 -19.12 -2.94 -5.94
N GLN A 165 -19.37 -2.54 -7.18
CA GLN A 165 -18.91 -1.25 -7.66
C GLN A 165 -19.53 -0.26 -6.69
N THR A 166 -18.78 0.13 -5.65
CA THR A 166 -19.08 1.34 -4.92
C THR A 166 -18.98 2.42 -5.98
N GLU A 167 -20.13 2.85 -6.50
CA GLU A 167 -20.20 4.03 -7.35
C GLU A 167 -19.37 5.10 -6.63
N LYS A 168 -18.42 5.68 -7.33
CA LYS A 168 -17.58 6.72 -6.75
C LYS A 168 -18.52 7.88 -6.45
N SER A 169 -18.97 7.96 -5.20
CA SER A 169 -19.84 9.02 -4.72
C SER A 169 -19.19 10.37 -5.03
N THR A 170 -19.92 11.22 -5.74
CA THR A 170 -19.56 12.62 -6.03
C THR A 170 -20.62 13.52 -5.42
N PHE A 171 -20.23 14.71 -4.98
CA PHE A 171 -21.20 15.72 -4.57
C PHE A 171 -22.01 16.17 -5.77
N SER A 172 -23.32 16.23 -5.62
CA SER A 172 -24.24 16.84 -6.58
C SER A 172 -24.14 18.37 -6.56
N ASP A 173 -24.66 19.02 -7.60
CA ASP A 173 -24.66 20.49 -7.65
C ASP A 173 -25.47 21.10 -6.51
N SER A 174 -26.59 20.48 -6.10
CA SER A 174 -27.39 20.91 -4.94
C SER A 174 -26.68 20.75 -3.60
N GLU A 175 -25.88 19.69 -3.43
CA GLU A 175 -25.07 19.51 -2.23
C GLU A 175 -23.93 20.54 -2.16
N ILE A 176 -23.31 20.87 -3.30
CA ILE A 176 -22.30 21.94 -3.37
C ILE A 176 -22.92 23.29 -3.03
N GLU A 177 -24.12 23.59 -3.54
CA GLU A 177 -24.85 24.81 -3.19
C GLU A 177 -25.17 24.84 -1.68
N SER A 178 -25.61 23.73 -1.11
CA SER A 178 -25.83 23.62 0.34
C SER A 178 -24.55 23.89 1.15
N LEU A 179 -23.36 23.44 0.68
CA LEU A 179 -22.09 23.78 1.32
C LEU A 179 -21.82 25.30 1.29
N TRP A 180 -22.10 25.97 0.17
CA TRP A 180 -21.97 27.43 0.05
C TRP A 180 -22.93 28.21 0.96
N VAL A 181 -24.18 27.80 1.01
CA VAL A 181 -25.21 28.45 1.89
C VAL A 181 -24.81 28.29 3.37
N ASN A 182 -24.18 27.23 3.73
CA ASN A 182 -23.74 26.92 5.10
C ASN A 182 -22.28 27.34 5.39
N LEU A 183 -21.59 27.98 4.44
CA LEU A 183 -20.25 28.50 4.65
C LEU A 183 -20.23 29.45 5.85
N TRP A 184 -19.33 29.26 6.78
CA TRP A 184 -19.17 29.94 8.07
C TRP A 184 -20.29 29.73 9.09
N LYS A 185 -21.45 29.20 8.70
CA LYS A 185 -22.56 28.84 9.62
C LYS A 185 -22.34 27.46 10.22
N MET A 186 -21.73 26.56 9.44
CA MET A 186 -21.44 25.18 9.84
C MET A 186 -19.95 24.91 9.67
N ARG A 187 -19.36 24.23 10.67
CA ARG A 187 -17.93 23.89 10.64
C ARG A 187 -17.59 22.99 9.46
N ASN A 188 -16.39 23.17 8.93
CA ASN A 188 -15.75 22.35 7.89
C ASN A 188 -16.44 22.39 6.50
N THR A 189 -17.45 23.21 6.27
CA THR A 189 -17.98 23.50 4.93
C THR A 189 -16.92 24.19 4.07
N ASP A 190 -16.15 25.08 4.68
CA ASP A 190 -14.96 25.74 4.11
C ASP A 190 -13.92 24.71 3.63
N ILE A 191 -13.58 23.70 4.47
CA ILE A 191 -12.65 22.62 4.10
C ILE A 191 -13.20 21.79 2.94
N ALA A 192 -14.50 21.45 2.96
CA ALA A 192 -15.14 20.72 1.88
C ALA A 192 -15.05 21.49 0.55
N LEU A 193 -15.36 22.80 0.57
CA LEU A 193 -15.28 23.67 -0.60
C LEU A 193 -13.85 23.79 -1.13
N ILE A 194 -12.85 24.02 -0.26
CA ILE A 194 -11.44 24.04 -0.69
C ILE A 194 -11.08 22.73 -1.42
N LEU A 195 -11.47 21.58 -0.87
CA LEU A 195 -11.16 20.29 -1.46
C LEU A 195 -11.92 20.07 -2.79
N ILE A 196 -13.19 20.49 -2.90
CA ILE A 196 -13.98 20.38 -4.13
C ILE A 196 -13.44 21.27 -5.24
N TYR A 197 -12.91 22.45 -4.94
CA TYR A 197 -12.42 23.40 -5.94
C TYR A 197 -10.92 23.32 -6.22
N THR A 198 -10.16 22.50 -5.48
CA THR A 198 -8.72 22.28 -5.72
C THR A 198 -8.38 20.86 -6.14
N GLY A 199 -9.28 19.91 -5.89
CA GLY A 199 -9.00 18.48 -6.09
C GLY A 199 -7.88 17.92 -5.22
N MET A 200 -7.46 18.62 -4.16
CA MET A 200 -6.44 18.15 -3.22
C MET A 200 -6.90 16.91 -2.45
N ARG A 201 -5.93 16.10 -2.01
CA ARG A 201 -6.21 15.14 -0.96
C ARG A 201 -6.28 15.86 0.38
N ILE A 202 -7.18 15.46 1.26
CA ILE A 202 -7.36 16.12 2.57
C ILE A 202 -6.07 16.20 3.37
N ASN A 203 -5.22 15.18 3.33
CA ASN A 203 -3.91 15.24 3.99
C ASN A 203 -2.97 16.27 3.35
N GLU A 204 -3.08 16.50 2.03
CA GLU A 204 -2.29 17.55 1.38
C GLU A 204 -2.71 18.92 1.90
N LEU A 205 -3.99 19.15 2.11
CA LEU A 205 -4.51 20.38 2.72
C LEU A 205 -4.07 20.55 4.18
N PHE A 206 -4.12 19.49 4.99
CA PHE A 206 -3.69 19.54 6.40
C PHE A 206 -2.18 19.70 6.59
N PHE A 207 -1.39 19.37 5.58
CA PHE A 207 0.05 19.59 5.54
C PHE A 207 0.44 20.85 4.73
N MET A 208 -0.55 21.63 4.26
CA MET A 208 -0.29 22.88 3.54
C MET A 208 0.24 23.92 4.49
N ARG A 209 1.41 24.48 4.17
CA ARG A 209 2.01 25.60 4.89
C ARG A 209 1.61 26.92 4.25
N LYS A 210 1.41 27.96 5.05
CA LYS A 210 1.08 29.30 4.56
C LYS A 210 2.12 29.86 3.58
N GLU A 211 3.41 29.58 3.82
CA GLU A 211 4.51 29.98 2.94
C GLU A 211 4.45 29.38 1.53
N ASN A 212 3.65 28.33 1.35
CA ASN A 212 3.43 27.67 0.05
C ASN A 212 2.13 28.10 -0.63
N VAL A 213 1.48 29.15 -0.14
CA VAL A 213 0.26 29.72 -0.72
C VAL A 213 0.58 31.06 -1.34
N PHE A 214 0.47 31.16 -2.65
CA PHE A 214 0.73 32.35 -3.47
C PHE A 214 -0.62 32.88 -3.95
N LEU A 215 -1.28 33.67 -3.09
CA LEU A 215 -2.68 34.05 -3.29
C LEU A 215 -2.85 35.04 -4.44
N GLU A 216 -1.92 35.98 -4.62
CA GLU A 216 -1.93 36.95 -5.72
C GLU A 216 -1.85 36.25 -7.09
N GLU A 217 -0.98 35.24 -7.22
CA GLU A 217 -0.81 34.44 -8.41
C GLU A 217 -1.82 33.28 -8.48
N ARG A 218 -2.66 33.10 -7.44
CA ARG A 218 -3.71 32.10 -7.35
C ARG A 218 -3.23 30.65 -7.50
N TYR A 219 -2.18 30.27 -6.80
CA TYR A 219 -1.76 28.88 -6.69
C TYR A 219 -1.19 28.51 -5.32
N MET A 220 -1.13 27.23 -5.05
CA MET A 220 -0.44 26.65 -3.91
C MET A 220 0.61 25.65 -4.42
N LEU A 221 1.73 25.53 -3.68
CA LEU A 221 2.71 24.47 -3.89
C LEU A 221 2.47 23.37 -2.87
N GLY A 222 2.06 22.23 -3.35
CA GLY A 222 1.76 21.09 -2.48
C GLY A 222 2.06 19.78 -3.16
N GLY A 223 1.78 18.69 -2.45
CA GLY A 223 1.91 17.39 -3.03
C GLY A 223 2.09 16.31 -1.97
N SER A 224 1.68 15.09 -2.35
CA SER A 224 1.80 13.95 -1.47
C SER A 224 3.21 13.39 -1.50
N LYS A 225 3.46 12.40 -0.64
CA LYS A 225 4.72 11.67 -0.45
C LYS A 225 5.29 10.97 -1.70
N THR A 226 4.59 11.01 -2.83
CA THR A 226 5.08 10.38 -4.07
C THR A 226 5.95 11.35 -4.88
N PRO A 227 7.01 10.89 -5.55
CA PRO A 227 7.87 11.73 -6.38
C PRO A 227 7.10 12.56 -7.43
N SER A 228 6.06 11.99 -8.03
CA SER A 228 5.21 12.65 -9.03
C SER A 228 4.22 13.68 -8.48
N GLY A 229 4.01 13.70 -7.18
CA GLY A 229 3.12 14.68 -6.52
C GLY A 229 3.86 15.77 -5.76
N LYS A 230 5.17 15.65 -5.58
CA LYS A 230 5.96 16.57 -4.77
C LYS A 230 6.13 17.91 -5.50
N ASN A 231 5.78 19.02 -4.82
CA ASN A 231 5.89 20.40 -5.35
C ASN A 231 5.01 20.65 -6.59
N ARG A 232 3.83 20.00 -6.70
CA ARG A 232 2.92 20.31 -7.80
C ARG A 232 2.22 21.65 -7.58
N ILE A 233 1.95 22.34 -8.67
CA ILE A 233 1.11 23.53 -8.67
C ILE A 233 -0.36 23.11 -8.51
N ILE A 234 -1.05 23.71 -7.55
CA ILE A 234 -2.47 23.55 -7.27
C ILE A 234 -3.13 24.91 -7.53
N PRO A 235 -3.84 25.10 -8.64
CA PRO A 235 -4.48 26.37 -8.94
C PRO A 235 -5.62 26.66 -7.95
N ILE A 236 -5.80 27.93 -7.62
CA ILE A 236 -6.88 28.43 -6.74
C ILE A 236 -7.96 29.04 -7.63
N CYS A 237 -9.14 28.42 -7.66
CA CYS A 237 -10.33 28.96 -8.30
C CYS A 237 -10.74 30.28 -7.64
N GLU A 238 -11.19 31.26 -8.42
CA GLU A 238 -11.61 32.58 -7.91
C GLU A 238 -12.66 32.49 -6.79
N LYS A 239 -13.61 31.57 -6.90
CA LYS A 239 -14.69 31.37 -5.92
C LYS A 239 -14.18 31.09 -4.51
N ILE A 240 -13.03 30.41 -4.35
CA ILE A 240 -12.50 30.02 -3.04
C ILE A 240 -11.38 30.92 -2.53
N VAL A 241 -10.98 31.95 -3.29
CA VAL A 241 -9.96 32.95 -2.85
C VAL A 241 -10.31 33.51 -1.47
N PRO A 242 -11.55 33.98 -1.21
CA PRO A 242 -11.89 34.53 0.12
C PRO A 242 -11.77 33.49 1.25
N ILE A 243 -12.00 32.22 0.96
CA ILE A 243 -11.87 31.14 1.96
C ILE A 243 -10.39 30.91 2.29
N ILE A 244 -9.53 30.88 1.27
CA ILE A 244 -8.08 30.72 1.48
C ILE A 244 -7.50 31.92 2.23
N GLU A 245 -7.89 33.14 1.85
CA GLU A 245 -7.47 34.38 2.49
C GLU A 245 -7.86 34.40 3.98
N TYR A 246 -9.09 34.01 4.31
CA TYR A 246 -9.52 33.84 5.69
C TYR A 246 -8.56 32.94 6.48
N HIS A 247 -8.21 31.75 5.96
CA HIS A 247 -7.34 30.82 6.64
C HIS A 247 -5.89 31.31 6.74
N LEU A 248 -5.40 32.08 5.77
CA LEU A 248 -4.10 32.73 5.86
C LEU A 248 -4.00 33.68 7.05
N ASN A 249 -5.09 34.40 7.33
CA ASN A 249 -5.14 35.46 8.34
C ASN A 249 -5.70 35.01 9.71
N ALA A 250 -6.33 33.83 9.77
CA ALA A 250 -7.07 33.39 10.96
C ALA A 250 -6.19 33.01 12.17
N ASN A 251 -4.89 32.81 12.01
CA ASN A 251 -4.01 32.37 13.09
C ASN A 251 -2.52 32.59 12.74
N GLU A 252 -1.64 32.55 13.76
CA GLU A 252 -0.19 32.71 13.61
C GLU A 252 0.56 31.39 13.31
N SER A 253 -0.15 30.27 13.18
CA SER A 253 0.43 28.97 12.88
C SER A 253 1.05 28.94 11.48
N PRO A 254 2.12 28.17 11.24
CA PRO A 254 2.66 28.01 9.90
C PRO A 254 1.75 27.16 8.98
N TRP A 255 0.72 26.50 9.54
CA TRP A 255 -0.21 25.67 8.78
C TRP A 255 -1.41 26.48 8.29
N LEU A 256 -1.83 26.23 7.05
CA LEU A 256 -3.01 26.88 6.48
C LEU A 256 -4.27 26.50 7.27
N ILE A 257 -4.45 25.22 7.57
CA ILE A 257 -5.57 24.70 8.35
C ILE A 257 -5.06 24.22 9.71
N VAL A 258 -5.70 24.69 10.77
CA VAL A 258 -5.38 24.34 12.16
C VAL A 258 -6.58 23.81 12.92
N ASN A 259 -6.32 23.04 13.94
CA ASN A 259 -7.35 22.66 14.91
C ASN A 259 -7.66 23.82 15.89
N THR A 260 -8.64 23.64 16.77
CA THR A 260 -9.06 24.64 17.76
C THR A 260 -7.95 25.06 18.74
N ARG A 261 -6.81 24.38 18.77
CA ARG A 261 -5.65 24.70 19.62
C ARG A 261 -4.50 25.34 18.82
N GLY A 262 -4.73 25.71 17.55
CA GLY A 262 -3.68 26.27 16.67
C GLY A 262 -2.68 25.24 16.13
N ASN A 263 -2.87 23.95 16.38
CA ASN A 263 -1.97 22.90 15.94
C ASN A 263 -2.44 22.28 14.61
N GLN A 264 -1.53 21.56 13.95
CA GLN A 264 -1.82 20.79 12.77
C GLN A 264 -2.99 19.81 12.99
N VAL A 265 -3.88 19.69 12.00
CA VAL A 265 -5.03 18.79 12.06
C VAL A 265 -4.60 17.34 11.87
N LYS A 266 -5.07 16.45 12.75
CA LYS A 266 -4.86 15.00 12.64
C LYS A 266 -6.03 14.35 11.89
N TYR A 267 -5.74 13.69 10.77
CA TYR A 267 -6.73 13.08 9.87
C TYR A 267 -7.79 12.23 10.59
N HIS A 268 -7.38 11.21 11.36
CA HIS A 268 -8.33 10.30 12.02
C HIS A 268 -9.28 11.00 13.01
N THR A 269 -8.76 11.99 13.74
CA THR A 269 -9.58 12.77 14.66
C THR A 269 -10.57 13.66 13.91
N PHE A 270 -10.10 14.27 12.82
CA PHE A 270 -10.94 15.13 11.99
C PHE A 270 -12.09 14.35 11.36
N ILE A 271 -11.82 13.19 10.74
CA ILE A 271 -12.87 12.39 10.10
C ILE A 271 -13.99 12.07 11.08
N LYS A 272 -13.68 11.36 12.15
CA LYS A 272 -14.69 10.84 13.09
C LYS A 272 -15.41 11.93 13.88
N ARG A 273 -14.74 13.03 14.23
CA ARG A 273 -15.29 14.04 15.15
C ARG A 273 -15.81 15.29 14.47
N GLN A 274 -15.44 15.49 13.22
CA GLN A 274 -15.75 16.74 12.52
C GLN A 274 -16.38 16.48 11.16
N TRP A 275 -15.72 15.78 10.25
CA TRP A 275 -16.22 15.55 8.90
C TRP A 275 -17.53 14.76 8.90
N ASP A 276 -17.54 13.58 9.51
CA ASP A 276 -18.73 12.71 9.54
C ASP A 276 -19.91 13.42 10.20
N VAL A 277 -19.66 14.19 11.26
CA VAL A 277 -20.70 14.99 11.95
C VAL A 277 -21.24 16.10 11.05
N THR A 278 -20.38 16.79 10.28
CA THR A 278 -20.81 17.84 9.35
C THR A 278 -21.63 17.26 8.21
N MET A 279 -21.16 16.16 7.60
CA MET A 279 -21.88 15.48 6.52
C MET A 279 -23.24 14.98 6.98
N GLN A 280 -23.31 14.36 8.15
CA GLN A 280 -24.58 13.90 8.73
C GLN A 280 -25.59 15.05 8.94
N LYS A 281 -25.13 16.20 9.46
CA LYS A 281 -26.00 17.38 9.65
C LYS A 281 -26.52 17.98 8.35
N LEU A 282 -25.77 17.80 7.26
CA LEU A 282 -26.15 18.24 5.92
C LEU A 282 -26.90 17.15 5.14
N GLU A 283 -27.21 16.02 5.79
CA GLU A 283 -27.85 14.86 5.17
C GLU A 283 -27.06 14.30 3.97
N MET A 284 -25.72 14.42 4.02
CA MET A 284 -24.78 13.95 3.01
C MET A 284 -24.01 12.73 3.50
N ALA A 285 -23.68 11.81 2.60
CA ALA A 285 -22.93 10.57 2.92
C ALA A 285 -21.61 10.47 2.14
N HIS A 286 -20.80 11.54 2.18
CA HIS A 286 -19.57 11.64 1.42
C HIS A 286 -18.32 11.56 2.28
N THR A 287 -17.32 10.81 1.81
CA THR A 287 -15.97 10.84 2.39
C THR A 287 -15.18 12.04 1.83
N PRO A 288 -14.12 12.50 2.50
CA PRO A 288 -13.26 13.55 1.93
C PRO A 288 -12.67 13.21 0.56
N HIS A 289 -12.55 11.93 0.21
CA HIS A 289 -12.06 11.53 -1.11
C HIS A 289 -13.09 11.80 -2.22
N ALA A 290 -14.37 11.81 -1.88
CA ALA A 290 -15.44 12.17 -2.79
C ALA A 290 -15.30 13.60 -3.35
N THR A 291 -14.76 14.55 -2.56
CA THR A 291 -14.50 15.94 -3.04
C THR A 291 -13.57 15.96 -4.24
N ARG A 292 -12.53 15.14 -4.23
CA ARG A 292 -11.58 15.04 -5.35
C ARG A 292 -12.20 14.34 -6.56
N HIS A 293 -13.07 13.36 -6.35
CA HIS A 293 -13.84 12.75 -7.44
C HIS A 293 -14.78 13.78 -8.06
N THR A 294 -15.44 14.61 -7.23
CA THR A 294 -16.30 15.72 -7.68
C THR A 294 -15.52 16.71 -8.51
N PHE A 295 -14.35 17.16 -8.05
CA PHE A 295 -13.47 18.05 -8.81
C PHE A 295 -13.16 17.51 -10.20
N VAL A 296 -12.69 16.25 -10.29
CA VAL A 296 -12.36 15.62 -11.57
C VAL A 296 -13.59 15.51 -12.47
N SER A 297 -14.73 15.04 -11.93
CA SER A 297 -15.98 14.88 -12.70
C SER A 297 -16.53 16.22 -13.19
N ASN A 298 -16.41 17.28 -12.40
CA ASN A 298 -16.89 18.61 -12.76
C ASN A 298 -16.03 19.20 -13.89
N LEU A 299 -14.70 19.08 -13.81
CA LEU A 299 -13.81 19.51 -14.91
C LEU A 299 -14.04 18.68 -16.19
N ASP A 300 -14.28 17.39 -16.06
CA ASP A 300 -14.60 16.51 -17.20
C ASP A 300 -15.93 16.91 -17.84
N ARG A 301 -16.98 17.18 -17.05
CA ARG A 301 -18.26 17.76 -17.53
C ARG A 301 -18.07 19.06 -18.29
N LYS A 302 -17.13 19.91 -17.87
CA LYS A 302 -16.76 21.16 -18.54
C LYS A 302 -15.84 20.96 -19.73
N LYS A 303 -15.56 19.70 -20.13
CA LYS A 303 -14.70 19.31 -21.27
C LYS A 303 -13.27 19.82 -21.16
N VAL A 304 -12.75 19.98 -19.96
CA VAL A 304 -11.34 20.30 -19.73
C VAL A 304 -10.47 19.13 -20.18
N ASN A 305 -9.33 19.44 -20.79
CA ASN A 305 -8.40 18.43 -21.27
C ASN A 305 -7.98 17.47 -20.13
N GLN A 306 -8.07 16.16 -20.36
CA GLN A 306 -7.71 15.12 -19.40
C GLN A 306 -6.26 15.22 -18.90
N ILE A 307 -5.33 15.70 -19.75
CA ILE A 307 -3.93 15.91 -19.36
C ILE A 307 -3.84 17.02 -18.32
N THR A 308 -4.57 18.13 -18.52
CA THR A 308 -4.63 19.25 -17.57
C THR A 308 -5.26 18.83 -16.26
N ILE A 309 -6.35 18.04 -16.27
CA ILE A 309 -6.97 17.47 -15.07
C ILE A 309 -5.96 16.59 -14.33
N LYS A 310 -5.29 15.67 -15.02
CA LYS A 310 -4.28 14.78 -14.43
C LYS A 310 -3.11 15.56 -13.84
N LYS A 311 -2.65 16.62 -14.49
CA LYS A 311 -1.61 17.52 -13.98
C LYS A 311 -2.04 18.18 -12.67
N ILE A 312 -3.25 18.78 -12.62
CA ILE A 312 -3.77 19.46 -11.42
C ILE A 312 -3.87 18.47 -10.25
N VAL A 313 -4.45 17.29 -10.48
CA VAL A 313 -4.64 16.33 -9.39
C VAL A 313 -3.38 15.51 -9.05
N GLY A 314 -2.33 15.52 -9.86
CA GLY A 314 -1.09 14.79 -9.60
C GLY A 314 -1.30 13.27 -9.69
N HIS A 315 -1.91 12.78 -10.77
CA HIS A 315 -1.92 11.36 -11.10
C HIS A 315 -0.61 11.00 -11.82
N ALA A 316 0.10 10.00 -11.29
CA ALA A 316 1.29 9.48 -11.91
C ALA A 316 0.90 8.62 -13.12
N ASP A 317 0.90 9.17 -14.31
CA ASP A 317 1.12 8.37 -15.50
C ASP A 317 2.64 8.27 -15.71
N SER A 318 3.14 7.06 -15.81
CA SER A 318 4.55 6.68 -15.82
C SER A 318 5.38 7.24 -17.00
N ASN A 319 4.80 8.05 -17.87
CA ASN A 319 5.44 8.51 -19.09
C ASN A 319 5.54 10.04 -19.26
N VAL A 320 5.12 10.86 -18.29
CA VAL A 320 5.22 12.32 -18.42
C VAL A 320 6.00 12.90 -17.25
N THR A 321 7.33 12.78 -17.33
CA THR A 321 8.28 13.49 -16.46
C THR A 321 8.50 14.92 -17.01
N GLU A 322 7.46 15.60 -17.42
CA GLU A 322 7.56 17.03 -17.68
C GLU A 322 7.57 17.77 -16.33
N ARG A 323 8.70 18.43 -16.07
CA ARG A 323 8.85 19.37 -14.96
C ARG A 323 7.70 20.37 -15.05
N TYR A 324 6.88 20.42 -13.97
CA TYR A 324 5.83 21.42 -13.81
C TYR A 324 6.46 22.81 -13.83
N THR A 325 6.39 23.48 -14.95
CA THR A 325 6.87 24.86 -15.10
C THR A 325 5.70 25.81 -14.89
N HIS A 326 5.95 27.00 -14.33
CA HIS A 326 4.98 28.09 -14.20
C HIS A 326 4.25 28.44 -15.52
N LYS A 327 4.76 28.01 -16.66
CA LYS A 327 4.15 28.18 -18.00
C LYS A 327 2.76 27.54 -18.15
N ASN A 328 2.42 26.56 -17.30
CA ASN A 328 1.11 25.86 -17.36
C ASN A 328 0.07 26.45 -16.38
N LEU A 329 0.42 27.42 -15.54
CA LEU A 329 -0.50 28.00 -14.55
C LEU A 329 -1.71 28.70 -15.19
N PRO A 330 -1.60 29.54 -16.23
CA PRO A 330 -2.76 30.17 -16.86
C PRO A 330 -3.80 29.16 -17.34
N GLU A 331 -3.39 28.10 -18.03
CA GLU A 331 -4.27 27.02 -18.49
C GLU A 331 -4.99 26.32 -17.33
N MET A 332 -4.26 26.07 -16.22
CA MET A 332 -4.85 25.46 -15.03
C MET A 332 -5.85 26.39 -14.35
N LEU A 333 -5.59 27.70 -14.30
CA LEU A 333 -6.51 28.71 -13.74
C LEU A 333 -7.77 28.85 -14.59
N GLU A 334 -7.64 28.89 -15.92
CA GLU A 334 -8.81 28.83 -16.81
C GLU A 334 -9.65 27.61 -16.54
N ALA A 335 -9.03 26.43 -16.43
CA ALA A 335 -9.73 25.18 -16.16
C ALA A 335 -10.51 25.22 -14.83
N VAL A 336 -9.90 25.64 -13.72
CA VAL A 336 -10.57 25.63 -12.42
C VAL A 336 -11.61 26.75 -12.27
N ASN A 337 -11.50 27.85 -13.01
CA ASN A 337 -12.48 28.93 -13.00
C ASN A 337 -13.78 28.55 -13.77
N LEU A 338 -13.81 27.44 -14.50
CA LEU A 338 -15.05 26.87 -15.05
C LEU A 338 -15.93 26.21 -13.99
N LEU A 339 -15.41 25.94 -12.79
CA LEU A 339 -16.13 25.34 -11.67
C LEU A 339 -16.93 26.41 -10.93
#